data_a91e0bc7df784f2e1fcb5a5ef1fd6fe6
#
_entry.id   a91e0bc7df784f2e1fcb5a5ef1fd6fe6
#
_cell.length_a   1.000
_cell.length_b   1.000
_cell.length_c   1.000
_cell.angle_alpha   90.00
_cell.angle_beta   90.00
_cell.angle_gamma   90.00
#
_symmetry.space_group_name_H-M   'P 1'
#
loop_
_entity.id
_entity.type
_entity.pdbx_description
1 polymer ?
#
loop_
_entity_poly.entity_id
_entity_poly.type
_entity_poly.pdbx_seq_one_letter_code
_entity_poly.pdbx_strand_id
1 'polypeptide(L)'
;MPAVDRDDDVWVAHEYNRGMTSIDMRSAVLTAHPSTPNDDVRSLAVQLRAEEPDILVFQYSLVADMSRVRVPLSGAGGRADALWEHTCFEAFVAAGDAPGYHEFNFSPSLDWAIYRFSAYREGMSHAEIGRAPEISVGQRDDGLELESAVRLGHLADLRDVRHLRIALAAVIEDGDGRLSYWGLRHPPGKPDFHHPNGFALELVR
;
A
#
# COMPACT_ATOMS: atom_id res chain seq x y z
N MET A 1 -46.01 23.60 -9.28
CA MET A 1 -44.96 22.96 -8.46
C MET A 1 -44.28 21.95 -9.36
N PRO A 2 -43.14 22.22 -9.97
CA PRO A 2 -42.36 21.19 -10.69
C PRO A 2 -41.48 20.41 -9.72
N ALA A 3 -41.32 19.12 -9.99
CA ALA A 3 -40.54 18.16 -9.29
C ALA A 3 -39.03 18.47 -9.39
N VAL A 4 -38.33 18.29 -8.27
CA VAL A 4 -36.86 18.41 -8.21
C VAL A 4 -36.30 17.07 -8.64
N ASP A 5 -35.64 17.09 -9.78
CA ASP A 5 -34.79 16.00 -10.29
C ASP A 5 -33.53 15.93 -9.46
N ARG A 6 -33.20 14.74 -8.94
CA ARG A 6 -31.94 14.47 -8.24
C ARG A 6 -30.99 13.90 -9.29
N ASP A 7 -30.10 14.75 -9.76
CA ASP A 7 -28.97 14.30 -10.59
C ASP A 7 -27.99 13.48 -9.75
N ASP A 8 -27.85 12.23 -10.15
CA ASP A 8 -26.80 11.31 -9.71
C ASP A 8 -25.43 11.87 -10.12
N ASP A 9 -24.60 12.23 -9.15
CA ASP A 9 -23.22 12.63 -9.38
C ASP A 9 -22.37 11.42 -9.84
N VAL A 10 -22.40 11.18 -11.14
CA VAL A 10 -21.43 10.31 -11.82
C VAL A 10 -20.13 11.09 -11.95
N TRP A 11 -19.12 10.70 -11.18
CA TRP A 11 -17.77 11.22 -11.33
C TRP A 11 -17.21 10.83 -12.70
N VAL A 12 -17.17 11.81 -13.60
CA VAL A 12 -16.49 11.69 -14.89
C VAL A 12 -15.00 11.84 -14.66
N ALA A 13 -14.26 10.77 -14.91
CA ALA A 13 -12.79 10.80 -14.96
C ALA A 13 -12.37 11.81 -16.03
N HIS A 14 -11.67 12.87 -15.63
CA HIS A 14 -11.06 13.80 -16.57
C HIS A 14 -9.89 13.11 -17.26
N GLU A 15 -10.07 12.80 -18.52
CA GLU A 15 -9.01 12.38 -19.44
C GLU A 15 -7.99 13.52 -19.61
N TYR A 16 -6.85 13.41 -18.93
CA TYR A 16 -5.66 14.16 -19.31
C TYR A 16 -4.89 13.38 -20.36
N ASN A 17 -5.29 13.58 -21.62
CA ASN A 17 -4.57 13.03 -22.77
C ASN A 17 -3.42 13.96 -23.17
N ARG A 18 -2.20 13.68 -22.69
CA ARG A 18 -0.94 14.18 -23.27
C ARG A 18 0.00 13.01 -23.40
N GLY A 19 0.18 12.49 -24.63
CA GLY A 19 1.33 11.74 -25.11
C GLY A 19 1.97 10.74 -24.12
N MET A 20 1.18 9.92 -23.40
CA MET A 20 1.67 9.00 -22.39
C MET A 20 1.98 7.65 -23.01
N THR A 21 3.24 7.22 -22.87
CA THR A 21 3.60 5.81 -22.82
C THR A 21 2.63 5.06 -21.90
N SER A 22 2.17 3.90 -22.33
CA SER A 22 1.22 3.05 -21.59
C SER A 22 1.68 2.90 -20.12
N ILE A 23 0.93 3.47 -19.18
CA ILE A 23 1.15 3.28 -17.74
C ILE A 23 0.72 1.84 -17.42
N ASP A 24 1.65 1.01 -16.95
CA ASP A 24 1.28 -0.31 -16.43
C ASP A 24 0.61 -0.14 -15.07
N MET A 25 -0.72 -0.29 -15.04
CA MET A 25 -1.53 -0.16 -13.84
C MET A 25 -2.05 -1.53 -13.43
N ARG A 26 -1.93 -1.84 -12.15
CA ARG A 26 -2.48 -3.05 -11.52
C ARG A 26 -3.46 -2.66 -10.43
N SER A 27 -4.59 -3.34 -10.37
CA SER A 27 -5.55 -3.21 -9.29
C SER A 27 -5.72 -4.54 -8.58
N ALA A 28 -5.81 -4.51 -7.26
CA ALA A 28 -5.99 -5.69 -6.44
C ALA A 28 -6.90 -5.40 -5.25
N VAL A 29 -7.59 -6.44 -4.78
CA VAL A 29 -8.34 -6.40 -3.52
C VAL A 29 -7.59 -7.25 -2.51
N LEU A 30 -7.35 -6.69 -1.33
CA LEU A 30 -6.75 -7.41 -0.21
C LEU A 30 -7.84 -8.12 0.57
N THR A 31 -7.52 -9.30 1.09
CA THR A 31 -8.41 -10.09 1.92
C THR A 31 -7.88 -10.18 3.34
N ALA A 32 -8.78 -10.22 4.34
CA ALA A 32 -8.38 -10.41 5.70
C ALA A 32 -7.80 -11.82 5.92
N HIS A 33 -6.77 -11.92 6.76
CA HIS A 33 -6.26 -13.21 7.21
C HIS A 33 -7.34 -13.95 8.01
N PRO A 34 -7.59 -15.27 7.76
CA PRO A 34 -8.69 -15.99 8.41
C PRO A 34 -8.64 -16.02 9.94
N SER A 35 -7.45 -15.89 10.55
CA SER A 35 -7.31 -15.86 12.02
C SER A 35 -7.54 -14.48 12.63
N THR A 36 -7.67 -13.43 11.82
CA THR A 36 -7.84 -12.04 12.28
C THR A 36 -8.93 -11.34 11.44
N PRO A 37 -10.15 -11.88 11.42
CA PRO A 37 -11.25 -11.24 10.69
C PRO A 37 -11.57 -9.88 11.31
N ASN A 38 -12.06 -8.96 10.49
CA ASN A 38 -12.50 -7.64 10.93
C ASN A 38 -13.75 -7.25 10.13
N ASP A 39 -14.90 -7.33 10.77
CA ASP A 39 -16.21 -7.07 10.14
C ASP A 39 -16.49 -5.57 9.97
N ASP A 40 -15.72 -4.70 10.65
CA ASP A 40 -15.82 -3.25 10.49
C ASP A 40 -15.21 -2.77 9.17
N VAL A 41 -14.35 -3.59 8.53
CA VAL A 41 -13.76 -3.33 7.22
C VAL A 41 -14.56 -4.03 6.12
N ARG A 42 -15.15 -3.24 5.23
CA ARG A 42 -15.98 -3.73 4.10
C ARG A 42 -15.14 -4.10 2.89
N SER A 43 -14.12 -3.31 2.60
CA SER A 43 -13.18 -3.59 1.51
C SER A 43 -11.86 -2.85 1.69
N LEU A 44 -10.80 -3.43 1.14
CA LEU A 44 -9.50 -2.81 1.04
C LEU A 44 -8.93 -3.11 -0.34
N ALA A 45 -8.81 -2.09 -1.17
CA ALA A 45 -8.30 -2.20 -2.52
C ALA A 45 -7.00 -1.40 -2.68
N VAL A 46 -6.18 -1.82 -3.63
CA VAL A 46 -4.92 -1.13 -3.97
C VAL A 46 -4.84 -0.97 -5.47
N GLN A 47 -4.51 0.23 -5.92
CA GLN A 47 -4.03 0.49 -7.27
C GLN A 47 -2.52 0.74 -7.20
N LEU A 48 -1.80 0.03 -8.05
CA LEU A 48 -0.37 0.17 -8.24
C LEU A 48 -0.11 0.65 -9.66
N ARG A 49 0.70 1.69 -9.82
CA ARG A 49 1.11 2.19 -11.12
C ARG A 49 2.58 2.58 -11.14
N ALA A 50 3.23 2.37 -12.27
CA ALA A 50 4.55 2.94 -12.53
C ALA A 50 4.36 4.30 -13.23
N GLU A 51 4.91 5.35 -12.63
CA GLU A 51 4.99 6.67 -13.24
C GLU A 51 6.45 7.00 -13.49
N GLU A 52 6.77 7.35 -14.72
CA GLU A 52 8.14 7.49 -15.17
C GLU A 52 8.97 6.20 -14.92
N PRO A 53 10.22 6.12 -15.33
CA PRO A 53 10.95 4.85 -15.26
C PRO A 53 11.27 4.39 -13.83
N ASP A 54 11.18 5.27 -12.82
CA ASP A 54 11.68 4.99 -11.48
C ASP A 54 10.69 5.31 -10.34
N ILE A 55 9.44 5.70 -10.64
CA ILE A 55 8.43 6.00 -9.62
C ILE A 55 7.40 4.88 -9.56
N LEU A 56 7.17 4.33 -8.37
CA LEU A 56 6.01 3.50 -8.06
C LEU A 56 5.03 4.30 -7.21
N VAL A 57 3.76 4.27 -7.60
CA VAL A 57 2.67 4.87 -6.83
C VAL A 57 1.74 3.77 -6.34
N PHE A 58 1.52 3.75 -5.05
CA PHE A 58 0.60 2.86 -4.35
C PHE A 58 -0.58 3.68 -3.84
N GLN A 59 -1.79 3.36 -4.29
CA GLN A 59 -3.01 4.00 -3.81
C GLN A 59 -3.88 2.97 -3.11
N TYR A 60 -3.99 3.08 -1.80
CA TYR A 60 -4.83 2.23 -0.97
C TYR A 60 -6.17 2.90 -0.74
N SER A 61 -7.25 2.13 -0.89
CA SER A 61 -8.62 2.57 -0.63
C SER A 61 -9.25 1.63 0.39
N LEU A 62 -9.38 2.10 1.62
CA LEU A 62 -10.04 1.41 2.73
C LEU A 62 -11.49 1.90 2.82
N VAL A 63 -12.46 0.98 2.77
CA VAL A 63 -13.87 1.24 3.07
C VAL A 63 -14.23 0.51 4.36
N ALA A 64 -14.57 1.25 5.42
CA ALA A 64 -14.80 0.72 6.75
C ALA A 64 -15.77 1.60 7.54
N ASP A 65 -16.25 1.09 8.67
CA ASP A 65 -16.80 1.95 9.73
C ASP A 65 -15.66 2.67 10.44
N MET A 66 -15.37 3.90 10.00
CA MET A 66 -14.24 4.67 10.49
C MET A 66 -14.34 5.07 11.97
N SER A 67 -15.53 4.95 12.57
CA SER A 67 -15.70 5.12 14.03
C SER A 67 -15.11 3.95 14.83
N ARG A 68 -14.89 2.81 14.17
CA ARG A 68 -14.37 1.57 14.72
C ARG A 68 -12.90 1.29 14.35
N VAL A 69 -12.30 2.10 13.50
CA VAL A 69 -10.90 1.95 13.04
C VAL A 69 -10.04 3.02 13.69
N ARG A 70 -8.93 2.62 14.28
CA ARG A 70 -7.91 3.55 14.75
C ARG A 70 -7.02 3.98 13.60
N VAL A 71 -7.04 5.28 13.33
CA VAL A 71 -6.19 5.88 12.29
C VAL A 71 -5.20 6.82 12.97
N PRO A 72 -3.88 6.55 12.92
CA PRO A 72 -2.88 7.46 13.42
C PRO A 72 -2.84 8.69 12.50
N LEU A 73 -3.35 9.84 12.97
CA LEU A 73 -3.43 11.09 12.18
C LEU A 73 -2.37 12.12 12.56
N SER A 74 -1.57 11.86 13.59
CA SER A 74 -0.55 12.81 14.08
C SER A 74 0.84 12.20 13.94
N GLY A 75 1.61 12.69 12.97
CA GLY A 75 2.99 12.34 12.75
C GLY A 75 3.78 13.55 12.26
N ALA A 76 5.10 13.41 12.20
CA ALA A 76 5.99 14.45 11.69
C ALA A 76 6.18 14.35 10.17
N GLY A 77 5.60 13.33 9.51
CA GLY A 77 5.84 13.02 8.11
C GLY A 77 7.28 12.54 7.86
N GLY A 78 7.85 11.82 8.84
CA GLY A 78 9.23 11.38 8.83
C GLY A 78 9.40 9.87 8.85
N ARG A 79 10.67 9.41 8.89
CA ARG A 79 10.99 8.01 9.10
C ARG A 79 10.65 7.62 10.53
N ALA A 80 9.89 6.54 10.69
CA ALA A 80 9.57 5.96 12.00
C ALA A 80 9.53 4.43 11.89
N ASP A 81 9.97 3.75 12.94
CA ASP A 81 9.94 2.29 13.01
C ASP A 81 8.63 1.79 13.61
N ALA A 82 8.38 0.49 13.46
CA ALA A 82 7.26 -0.23 14.07
C ALA A 82 5.86 0.31 13.65
N LEU A 83 5.73 0.88 12.45
CA LEU A 83 4.47 1.40 11.95
C LEU A 83 3.38 0.31 11.84
N TRP A 84 3.79 -0.95 11.61
CA TRP A 84 2.93 -2.13 11.56
C TRP A 84 2.26 -2.52 12.90
N GLU A 85 2.63 -1.88 14.00
CA GLU A 85 1.97 -2.06 15.30
C GLU A 85 0.62 -1.31 15.37
N HIS A 86 0.31 -0.51 14.35
CA HIS A 86 -0.93 0.26 14.18
C HIS A 86 -1.46 0.13 12.76
N THR A 87 -2.51 0.91 12.42
CA THR A 87 -2.99 0.98 11.04
C THR A 87 -1.87 1.47 10.12
N CYS A 88 -1.42 0.58 9.21
CA CYS A 88 -0.31 0.79 8.30
C CYS A 88 -0.58 0.10 6.96
N PHE A 89 -0.17 0.72 5.86
CA PHE A 89 -0.25 0.17 4.52
C PHE A 89 1.14 -0.23 4.06
N GLU A 90 1.26 -1.44 3.50
CA GLU A 90 2.57 -2.04 3.25
C GLU A 90 2.70 -2.57 1.82
N ALA A 91 3.87 -2.39 1.25
CA ALA A 91 4.24 -2.99 -0.02
C ALA A 91 5.60 -3.67 0.10
N PHE A 92 5.72 -4.86 -0.50
CA PHE A 92 6.98 -5.59 -0.59
C PHE A 92 7.35 -5.71 -2.06
N VAL A 93 8.56 -5.29 -2.42
CA VAL A 93 9.02 -5.23 -3.81
C VAL A 93 10.34 -5.97 -3.95
N ALA A 94 10.35 -6.97 -4.80
CA ALA A 94 11.52 -7.78 -5.15
C ALA A 94 11.89 -7.62 -6.63
N ALA A 95 13.17 -7.67 -6.93
CA ALA A 95 13.71 -7.63 -8.28
C ALA A 95 13.67 -9.03 -8.91
N GLY A 96 12.80 -9.24 -9.90
CA GLY A 96 12.72 -10.52 -10.61
C GLY A 96 12.74 -11.73 -9.66
N ASP A 97 13.67 -12.65 -9.87
CA ASP A 97 13.83 -13.87 -9.04
C ASP A 97 14.81 -13.69 -7.87
N ALA A 98 15.25 -12.44 -7.58
CA ALA A 98 16.15 -12.19 -6.45
C ALA A 98 15.52 -12.63 -5.13
N PRO A 99 16.33 -13.19 -4.18
CA PRO A 99 15.83 -13.57 -2.87
C PRO A 99 15.56 -12.39 -1.96
N GLY A 100 16.23 -11.26 -2.18
CA GLY A 100 16.09 -10.03 -1.42
C GLY A 100 14.91 -9.19 -1.89
N TYR A 101 14.42 -8.36 -1.02
CA TYR A 101 13.30 -7.44 -1.28
C TYR A 101 13.37 -6.20 -0.40
N HIS A 102 12.54 -5.22 -0.74
CA HIS A 102 12.31 -4.04 0.09
C HIS A 102 10.87 -4.08 0.63
N GLU A 103 10.74 -3.70 1.88
CA GLU A 103 9.46 -3.49 2.56
C GLU A 103 9.25 -1.99 2.72
N PHE A 104 8.11 -1.52 2.26
CA PHE A 104 7.67 -0.13 2.36
C PHE A 104 6.48 -0.08 3.31
N ASN A 105 6.56 0.76 4.32
CA ASN A 105 5.51 1.00 5.30
C ASN A 105 5.05 2.45 5.20
N PHE A 106 3.76 2.67 5.07
CA PHE A 106 3.12 3.97 4.95
C PHE A 106 2.03 4.11 6.01
N SER A 107 2.21 5.05 6.92
CA SER A 107 1.23 5.36 7.96
C SER A 107 0.29 6.48 7.53
N PRO A 108 -1.00 6.44 7.93
CA PRO A 108 -1.88 7.59 7.80
C PRO A 108 -1.39 8.86 8.53
N SER A 109 -0.46 8.74 9.47
CA SER A 109 0.23 9.86 10.11
C SER A 109 1.22 10.58 9.21
N LEU A 110 1.40 10.13 7.95
CA LEU A 110 2.42 10.51 6.98
C LEU A 110 3.83 10.01 7.33
N ASP A 111 4.00 9.28 8.43
CA ASP A 111 5.26 8.62 8.75
C ASP A 111 5.45 7.40 7.86
N TRP A 112 6.72 7.03 7.64
CA TRP A 112 7.10 5.96 6.74
C TRP A 112 8.34 5.21 7.21
N ALA A 113 8.48 3.97 6.76
CA ALA A 113 9.71 3.20 6.84
C ALA A 113 9.96 2.46 5.53
N ILE A 114 11.23 2.29 5.18
CA ILE A 114 11.64 1.43 4.08
C ILE A 114 12.78 0.57 4.59
N TYR A 115 12.58 -0.75 4.57
CA TYR A 115 13.56 -1.73 4.96
C TYR A 115 14.04 -2.52 3.76
N ARG A 116 15.27 -2.98 3.83
CA ARG A 116 15.88 -3.92 2.90
C ARG A 116 16.09 -5.26 3.61
N PHE A 117 15.72 -6.34 2.94
CA PHE A 117 15.99 -7.72 3.34
C PHE A 117 16.86 -8.40 2.30
N SER A 118 17.86 -9.19 2.76
CA SER A 118 18.71 -9.97 1.87
C SER A 118 18.05 -11.28 1.40
N ALA A 119 17.13 -11.83 2.22
CA ALA A 119 16.30 -12.99 1.93
C ALA A 119 15.07 -12.97 2.85
N TYR A 120 14.24 -14.03 2.78
CA TYR A 120 13.03 -14.16 3.59
C TYR A 120 13.32 -13.95 5.08
N ARG A 121 12.90 -12.80 5.62
CA ARG A 121 13.08 -12.34 7.00
C ARG A 121 14.55 -12.28 7.47
N GLU A 122 15.52 -12.20 6.55
CA GLU A 122 16.94 -12.16 6.86
C GLU A 122 17.59 -10.83 6.45
N GLY A 123 18.59 -10.41 7.22
CA GLY A 123 19.44 -9.26 6.89
C GLY A 123 18.68 -7.93 6.84
N MET A 124 17.64 -7.76 7.67
CA MET A 124 16.88 -6.52 7.77
C MET A 124 17.80 -5.34 8.09
N SER A 125 17.66 -4.29 7.32
CA SER A 125 18.33 -3.00 7.54
C SER A 125 17.45 -1.87 6.98
N HIS A 126 17.66 -0.65 7.46
CA HIS A 126 17.04 0.51 6.80
C HIS A 126 17.59 0.64 5.37
N ALA A 127 16.69 0.88 4.42
CA ALA A 127 17.10 1.17 3.05
C ALA A 127 17.68 2.59 2.96
N GLU A 128 18.78 2.71 2.21
CA GLU A 128 19.33 4.01 1.83
C GLU A 128 18.46 4.61 0.72
N ILE A 129 17.78 5.72 1.01
CA ILE A 129 16.92 6.43 0.08
C ILE A 129 17.40 7.86 -0.10
N GLY A 130 17.35 8.36 -1.32
CA GLY A 130 17.74 9.75 -1.62
C GLY A 130 16.63 10.75 -1.36
N ARG A 131 15.36 10.31 -1.36
CA ARG A 131 14.19 11.14 -1.14
C ARG A 131 13.12 10.35 -0.40
N ALA A 132 12.49 10.97 0.58
CA ALA A 132 11.35 10.41 1.29
C ALA A 132 10.19 10.10 0.34
N PRO A 133 9.37 9.08 0.61
CA PRO A 133 8.09 8.89 -0.07
C PRO A 133 7.23 10.15 0.03
N GLU A 134 6.50 10.45 -1.03
CA GLU A 134 5.46 11.49 -0.99
C GLU A 134 4.15 10.79 -0.59
N ILE A 135 3.62 11.11 0.58
CA ILE A 135 2.40 10.47 1.11
C ILE A 135 1.29 11.51 1.21
N SER A 136 0.11 11.17 0.72
CA SER A 136 -1.11 11.92 0.92
C SER A 136 -2.21 11.03 1.48
N VAL A 137 -3.07 11.60 2.33
CA VAL A 137 -4.15 10.89 3.00
C VAL A 137 -5.43 11.69 2.91
N GLY A 138 -6.49 11.05 2.44
CA GLY A 138 -7.86 11.56 2.48
C GLY A 138 -8.72 10.67 3.36
N GLN A 139 -9.42 11.23 4.34
CA GLN A 139 -10.34 10.50 5.19
C GLN A 139 -11.77 11.00 5.00
N ARG A 140 -12.72 10.05 4.99
CA ARG A 140 -14.16 10.26 4.94
C ARG A 140 -14.82 9.46 6.06
N ASP A 141 -16.11 9.68 6.30
CA ASP A 141 -16.85 8.95 7.36
C ASP A 141 -16.89 7.44 7.12
N ASP A 142 -16.81 7.02 5.86
CA ASP A 142 -16.92 5.62 5.44
C ASP A 142 -15.62 5.04 4.88
N GLY A 143 -14.50 5.76 4.96
CA GLY A 143 -13.26 5.25 4.40
C GLY A 143 -12.05 6.16 4.52
N LEU A 144 -10.92 5.63 4.08
CA LEU A 144 -9.63 6.32 4.01
C LEU A 144 -8.94 5.98 2.70
N GLU A 145 -8.38 6.98 2.06
CA GLU A 145 -7.47 6.82 0.93
C GLU A 145 -6.07 7.25 1.34
N LEU A 146 -5.08 6.42 1.04
CA LEU A 146 -3.66 6.77 1.18
C LEU A 146 -2.99 6.56 -0.16
N GLU A 147 -2.35 7.59 -0.67
CA GLU A 147 -1.47 7.48 -1.83
C GLU A 147 -0.02 7.72 -1.41
N SER A 148 0.88 6.87 -1.89
CA SER A 148 2.32 7.01 -1.68
C SER A 148 3.08 6.87 -2.99
N ALA A 149 3.92 7.86 -3.33
CA ALA A 149 4.84 7.82 -4.45
C ALA A 149 6.27 7.59 -3.96
N VAL A 150 6.93 6.56 -4.48
CA VAL A 150 8.28 6.14 -4.10
C VAL A 150 9.21 6.15 -5.30
N ARG A 151 10.39 6.79 -5.16
CA ARG A 151 11.45 6.75 -6.18
C ARG A 151 12.37 5.56 -5.95
N LEU A 152 12.39 4.64 -6.91
CA LEU A 152 13.25 3.45 -6.85
C LEU A 152 14.70 3.73 -7.28
N GLY A 153 14.98 4.86 -7.93
CA GLY A 153 16.28 5.19 -8.48
C GLY A 153 17.43 5.21 -7.48
N HIS A 154 17.13 5.37 -6.19
CA HIS A 154 18.11 5.32 -5.11
C HIS A 154 18.23 3.94 -4.44
N LEU A 155 17.33 3.02 -4.73
CA LEU A 155 17.38 1.65 -4.22
C LEU A 155 18.19 0.80 -5.20
N ALA A 156 19.47 0.56 -4.87
CA ALA A 156 20.43 -0.08 -5.77
C ALA A 156 19.93 -1.41 -6.37
N ASP A 157 19.20 -2.19 -5.58
CA ASP A 157 18.65 -3.49 -5.98
C ASP A 157 17.43 -3.38 -6.92
N LEU A 158 16.80 -2.19 -7.03
CA LEU A 158 15.57 -1.97 -7.79
C LEU A 158 15.72 -0.96 -8.94
N ARG A 159 16.75 -0.12 -8.92
CA ARG A 159 16.92 1.03 -9.81
C ARG A 159 16.75 0.73 -11.31
N ASP A 160 17.44 -0.30 -11.80
CA ASP A 160 17.49 -0.65 -13.23
C ASP A 160 16.70 -1.94 -13.55
N VAL A 161 15.88 -2.38 -12.62
CA VAL A 161 15.12 -3.64 -12.73
C VAL A 161 13.81 -3.37 -13.45
N ARG A 162 13.58 -4.07 -14.55
CA ARG A 162 12.36 -3.96 -15.34
C ARG A 162 11.22 -4.82 -14.79
N HIS A 163 11.54 -6.01 -14.28
CA HIS A 163 10.55 -6.97 -13.78
C HIS A 163 10.57 -6.97 -12.25
N LEU A 164 9.47 -6.55 -11.66
CA LEU A 164 9.27 -6.49 -10.21
C LEU A 164 8.21 -7.51 -9.80
N ARG A 165 8.47 -8.23 -8.70
CA ARG A 165 7.45 -9.00 -7.98
C ARG A 165 7.03 -8.22 -6.76
N ILE A 166 5.72 -8.16 -6.52
CA ILE A 166 5.14 -7.26 -5.53
C ILE A 166 4.13 -8.01 -4.67
N ALA A 167 4.26 -7.86 -3.35
CA ALA A 167 3.22 -8.17 -2.40
C ALA A 167 2.65 -6.85 -1.86
N LEU A 168 1.34 -6.83 -1.65
CA LEU A 168 0.62 -5.70 -1.07
C LEU A 168 -0.09 -6.18 0.18
N ALA A 169 0.00 -5.39 1.24
CA ALA A 169 -0.57 -5.72 2.54
C ALA A 169 -1.06 -4.48 3.28
N ALA A 170 -1.79 -4.71 4.35
CA ALA A 170 -2.10 -3.68 5.33
C ALA A 170 -2.38 -4.31 6.70
N VAL A 171 -2.06 -3.57 7.74
CA VAL A 171 -2.51 -3.81 9.10
C VAL A 171 -3.57 -2.78 9.43
N ILE A 172 -4.72 -3.23 9.94
CA ILE A 172 -5.80 -2.33 10.37
C ILE A 172 -6.05 -2.58 11.87
N GLU A 173 -5.89 -1.53 12.66
CA GLU A 173 -6.16 -1.52 14.09
C GLU A 173 -7.61 -1.11 14.35
N ASP A 174 -8.35 -1.91 15.14
CA ASP A 174 -9.71 -1.56 15.55
C ASP A 174 -9.74 -0.65 16.78
N GLY A 175 -10.93 -0.18 17.14
CA GLY A 175 -11.16 0.67 18.33
C GLY A 175 -10.73 0.05 19.65
N ASP A 176 -10.67 -1.28 19.74
CA ASP A 176 -10.22 -2.04 20.91
C ASP A 176 -8.71 -2.32 20.92
N GLY A 177 -7.99 -1.91 19.86
CA GLY A 177 -6.55 -2.13 19.70
C GLY A 177 -6.19 -3.51 19.15
N ARG A 178 -7.16 -4.24 18.55
CA ARG A 178 -6.87 -5.49 17.87
C ARG A 178 -6.42 -5.22 16.44
N LEU A 179 -5.46 -6.02 15.97
CA LEU A 179 -4.93 -5.90 14.62
C LEU A 179 -5.56 -6.95 13.71
N SER A 180 -6.00 -6.53 12.55
CA SER A 180 -6.35 -7.40 11.42
C SER A 180 -5.35 -7.24 10.29
N TYR A 181 -4.97 -8.36 9.66
CA TYR A 181 -3.92 -8.43 8.65
C TYR A 181 -4.53 -8.71 7.28
N TRP A 182 -4.27 -7.83 6.34
CA TRP A 182 -4.84 -7.84 4.99
C TRP A 182 -3.74 -8.03 3.96
N GLY A 183 -3.94 -8.91 2.99
CA GLY A 183 -2.94 -9.18 1.96
C GLY A 183 -3.53 -9.72 0.68
N LEU A 184 -2.70 -9.77 -0.37
CA LEU A 184 -3.07 -10.40 -1.66
C LEU A 184 -3.31 -11.90 -1.50
N ARG A 185 -2.48 -12.54 -0.69
CA ARG A 185 -2.54 -13.97 -0.36
C ARG A 185 -2.05 -14.19 1.05
N HIS A 186 -2.62 -15.17 1.71
CA HIS A 186 -2.19 -15.60 3.03
C HIS A 186 -1.64 -17.03 2.97
N PRO A 187 -0.39 -17.26 3.39
CA PRO A 187 0.10 -18.61 3.60
C PRO A 187 -0.67 -19.27 4.76
N PRO A 188 -0.73 -20.61 4.84
CA PRO A 188 -1.28 -21.28 6.00
C PRO A 188 -0.54 -20.92 7.29
N GLY A 189 -1.27 -20.77 8.40
CA GLY A 189 -0.69 -20.51 9.72
C GLY A 189 -0.98 -19.11 10.23
N LYS A 190 0.03 -18.42 10.72
CA LYS A 190 -0.06 -17.03 11.21
C LYS A 190 0.06 -16.05 10.04
N PRO A 191 -0.46 -14.81 10.19
CA PRO A 191 -0.22 -13.76 9.20
C PRO A 191 1.27 -13.59 8.92
N ASP A 192 1.64 -13.57 7.64
CA ASP A 192 3.03 -13.43 7.22
C ASP A 192 3.12 -12.78 5.83
N PHE A 193 3.32 -11.47 5.82
CA PHE A 193 3.43 -10.69 4.59
C PHE A 193 4.75 -10.87 3.84
N HIS A 194 5.79 -11.35 4.53
CA HIS A 194 7.10 -11.63 3.92
C HIS A 194 7.12 -12.93 3.12
N HIS A 195 6.13 -13.80 3.31
CA HIS A 195 6.12 -15.13 2.68
C HIS A 195 6.15 -15.01 1.15
N PRO A 196 6.99 -15.80 0.44
CA PRO A 196 7.15 -15.72 -1.02
C PRO A 196 5.83 -15.80 -1.81
N ASN A 197 4.83 -16.55 -1.31
CA ASN A 197 3.52 -16.65 -1.95
C ASN A 197 2.72 -15.34 -1.92
N GLY A 198 3.10 -14.38 -1.06
CA GLY A 198 2.49 -13.04 -1.00
C GLY A 198 2.84 -12.17 -2.21
N PHE A 199 4.00 -12.41 -2.85
CA PHE A 199 4.44 -11.70 -4.06
C PHE A 199 3.65 -12.16 -5.29
N ALA A 200 2.37 -11.83 -5.32
CA ALA A 200 1.39 -12.32 -6.28
C ALA A 200 1.14 -11.39 -7.47
N LEU A 201 1.72 -10.19 -7.47
CA LEU A 201 1.67 -9.26 -8.58
C LEU A 201 3.03 -9.16 -9.26
N GLU A 202 2.98 -9.01 -10.58
CA GLU A 202 4.14 -8.71 -11.41
C GLU A 202 3.91 -7.38 -12.12
N LEU A 203 4.94 -6.55 -12.13
CA LEU A 203 4.97 -5.27 -12.81
C LEU A 203 6.18 -5.23 -13.74
N VAL A 204 5.95 -4.87 -14.99
CA VAL A 204 7.01 -4.61 -15.98
C VAL A 204 7.05 -3.12 -16.25
N ARG A 205 8.20 -2.48 -16.08
CA ARG A 205 8.41 -1.04 -16.26
C ARG A 205 9.51 -0.73 -17.28
#